data_fbfc32f9dc2ede2f9b69f2c6cadee251
#
_entry.id   fbfc32f9dc2ede2f9b69f2c6cadee251
#
_cell.length_a   1.000
_cell.length_b   1.000
_cell.length_c   1.000
_cell.angle_alpha   90.00
_cell.angle_beta   90.00
_cell.angle_gamma   90.00
#
_symmetry.space_group_name_H-M   'P 1'
#
loop_
_entity.id
_entity.type
_entity.pdbx_description
1 polymer ?
#
loop_
_entity_poly.entity_id
_entity_poly.type
_entity_poly.pdbx_seq_one_letter_code
_entity_poly.pdbx_strand_id
1 'polypeptide(L)'
;MEKKLIAYTDGSYNSTTGYYGCGAVLIDENEQEIARMHKTGKPDAGANGWNINGEIEAAVIAIHTVIGLGCKELTIYHDYEGVGKWPDGVWKAKKSYTKAYAEQIHEFRKEIQITFIHVKGHNGNKWNEIADQEAGIGATAGSRMHLDARMRTQPRIHHFIHGVADMRRTLWTALKD
;
A
#
# COMPACT_ATOMS: atom_id res chain seq x y z
N MET A 1 13.42 -10.84 19.36
CA MET A 1 13.51 -10.92 17.88
C MET A 1 12.68 -9.80 17.30
N GLU A 2 13.26 -9.00 16.43
CA GLU A 2 12.51 -7.99 15.69
C GLU A 2 11.51 -8.71 14.79
N LYS A 3 10.23 -8.29 14.86
CA LYS A 3 9.16 -8.92 14.09
C LYS A 3 9.30 -8.54 12.63
N LYS A 4 9.47 -9.53 11.77
CA LYS A 4 9.42 -9.40 10.32
C LYS A 4 8.02 -9.73 9.83
N LEU A 5 7.50 -8.93 8.90
CA LEU A 5 6.24 -9.20 8.23
C LEU A 5 6.43 -9.26 6.71
N ILE A 6 5.48 -9.90 6.07
CA ILE A 6 5.41 -10.02 4.62
C ILE A 6 4.08 -9.40 4.19
N ALA A 7 4.13 -8.57 3.16
CA ALA A 7 2.95 -8.01 2.51
C ALA A 7 2.84 -8.53 1.07
N TYR A 8 1.62 -8.80 0.63
CA TYR A 8 1.26 -8.89 -0.79
C TYR A 8 0.38 -7.69 -1.11
N THR A 9 0.68 -7.01 -2.20
CA THR A 9 0.02 -5.75 -2.57
C THR A 9 -0.42 -5.78 -4.02
N ASP A 10 -1.58 -5.19 -4.31
CA ASP A 10 -2.13 -5.09 -5.65
C ASP A 10 -2.96 -3.82 -5.83
N GLY A 11 -3.12 -3.39 -7.08
CA GLY A 11 -3.89 -2.24 -7.49
C GLY A 11 -4.95 -2.60 -8.53
N SER A 12 -6.15 -2.09 -8.38
CA SER A 12 -7.25 -2.29 -9.33
C SER A 12 -7.85 -0.96 -9.76
N TYR A 13 -8.40 -0.91 -10.97
CA TYR A 13 -9.14 0.25 -11.45
C TYR A 13 -10.50 -0.17 -12.02
N ASN A 14 -11.54 0.52 -11.59
CA ASN A 14 -12.89 0.32 -12.08
C ASN A 14 -13.30 1.48 -12.99
N SER A 15 -13.35 1.23 -14.29
CA SER A 15 -13.71 2.23 -15.30
C SER A 15 -15.15 2.74 -15.18
N THR A 16 -16.07 1.95 -14.60
CA THR A 16 -17.45 2.34 -14.38
C THR A 16 -17.58 3.37 -13.26
N THR A 17 -16.85 3.19 -12.18
CA THR A 17 -16.87 4.11 -11.03
C THR A 17 -15.87 5.25 -11.17
N GLY A 18 -14.81 5.07 -11.99
CA GLY A 18 -13.70 6.00 -12.12
C GLY A 18 -12.76 6.02 -10.89
N TYR A 19 -12.86 5.02 -10.01
CA TYR A 19 -12.01 4.89 -8.83
C TYR A 19 -10.98 3.78 -9.02
N TYR A 20 -9.80 3.96 -8.42
CA TYR A 20 -8.88 2.85 -8.19
C TYR A 20 -9.07 2.31 -6.78
N GLY A 21 -8.78 1.03 -6.62
CA GLY A 21 -8.64 0.38 -5.34
C GLY A 21 -7.18 -0.03 -5.12
N CYS A 22 -6.74 -0.01 -3.88
CA CYS A 22 -5.51 -0.65 -3.46
C CYS A 22 -5.84 -1.73 -2.43
N GLY A 23 -5.18 -2.88 -2.54
CA GLY A 23 -5.35 -4.02 -1.66
C GLY A 23 -4.02 -4.48 -1.09
N ALA A 24 -4.01 -4.87 0.18
CA ALA A 24 -2.86 -5.46 0.81
C ALA A 24 -3.27 -6.52 1.83
N VAL A 25 -2.46 -7.57 1.92
CA VAL A 25 -2.55 -8.58 2.97
C VAL A 25 -1.21 -8.71 3.66
N LEU A 26 -1.21 -8.69 4.99
CA LEU A 26 -0.04 -8.92 5.82
C LEU A 26 -0.06 -10.31 6.42
N ILE A 27 1.07 -10.99 6.34
CA ILE A 27 1.29 -12.29 6.97
C ILE A 27 2.58 -12.28 7.77
N ASP A 28 2.71 -13.19 8.72
CA ASP A 28 3.96 -13.46 9.40
C ASP A 28 4.80 -14.53 8.66
N GLU A 29 5.97 -14.86 9.20
CA GLU A 29 6.89 -15.85 8.65
C GLU A 29 6.33 -17.29 8.65
N ASN A 30 5.25 -17.56 9.40
CA ASN A 30 4.55 -18.84 9.43
C ASN A 30 3.32 -18.84 8.50
N GLU A 31 3.22 -17.86 7.61
CA GLU A 31 2.06 -17.65 6.72
C GLU A 31 0.73 -17.46 7.48
N GLN A 32 0.78 -16.96 8.73
CA GLN A 32 -0.42 -16.60 9.46
C GLN A 32 -0.86 -15.19 9.03
N GLU A 33 -2.10 -15.05 8.60
CA GLU A 33 -2.69 -13.78 8.23
C GLU A 33 -2.79 -12.85 9.45
N ILE A 34 -2.17 -11.68 9.35
CA ILE A 34 -2.16 -10.63 10.37
C ILE A 34 -3.23 -9.59 10.07
N ALA A 35 -3.36 -9.16 8.80
CA ALA A 35 -4.31 -8.15 8.39
C ALA A 35 -4.63 -8.20 6.91
N ARG A 36 -5.85 -7.75 6.56
CA ARG A 36 -6.24 -7.36 5.20
C ARG A 36 -6.64 -5.91 5.19
N MET A 37 -6.29 -5.24 4.11
CA MET A 37 -6.56 -3.82 3.95
C MET A 37 -6.96 -3.52 2.52
N HIS A 38 -7.94 -2.65 2.38
CA HIS A 38 -8.18 -2.01 1.10
C HIS A 38 -8.52 -0.53 1.30
N LYS A 39 -8.33 0.23 0.25
CA LYS A 39 -8.66 1.64 0.19
C LYS A 39 -9.10 2.00 -1.21
N THR A 40 -9.98 2.98 -1.29
CA THR A 40 -10.41 3.58 -2.55
C THR A 40 -9.71 4.92 -2.75
N GLY A 41 -9.29 5.19 -3.97
CA GLY A 41 -8.80 6.49 -4.36
C GLY A 41 -9.38 6.92 -5.71
N LYS A 42 -9.29 8.21 -5.99
CA LYS A 42 -9.65 8.77 -7.28
C LYS A 42 -8.38 9.28 -7.94
N PRO A 43 -8.10 8.89 -9.20
CA PRO A 43 -6.95 9.43 -9.91
C PRO A 43 -7.06 10.95 -10.06
N ASP A 44 -5.93 11.64 -10.01
CA ASP A 44 -5.89 13.06 -10.33
C ASP A 44 -6.31 13.28 -11.80
N ALA A 45 -6.98 14.40 -12.06
CA ALA A 45 -7.43 14.75 -13.39
C ALA A 45 -6.21 14.85 -14.34
N GLY A 46 -6.22 14.03 -15.40
CA GLY A 46 -5.11 13.95 -16.37
C GLY A 46 -4.03 12.91 -16.05
N ALA A 47 -4.14 12.16 -14.97
CA ALA A 47 -3.23 11.05 -14.68
C ALA A 47 -3.56 9.83 -15.54
N ASN A 48 -2.71 9.52 -16.52
CA ASN A 48 -2.72 8.26 -17.26
C ASN A 48 -1.97 7.21 -16.43
N GLY A 49 -2.63 6.51 -15.52
CA GLY A 49 -1.94 5.55 -14.65
C GLY A 49 -2.83 5.03 -13.53
N TRP A 50 -4.07 4.80 -13.86
CA TRP A 50 -5.14 4.50 -12.92
C TRP A 50 -4.85 3.26 -12.05
N ASN A 51 -4.37 2.15 -12.62
CA ASN A 51 -3.95 0.97 -11.87
C ASN A 51 -2.68 1.26 -11.05
N ILE A 52 -1.72 2.01 -11.62
CA ILE A 52 -0.45 2.34 -10.97
C ILE A 52 -0.66 3.06 -9.63
N ASN A 53 -1.65 3.95 -9.54
CA ASN A 53 -1.97 4.61 -8.27
C ASN A 53 -2.42 3.60 -7.21
N GLY A 54 -3.22 2.59 -7.59
CA GLY A 54 -3.60 1.50 -6.71
C GLY A 54 -2.40 0.71 -6.20
N GLU A 55 -1.48 0.34 -7.11
CA GLU A 55 -0.28 -0.41 -6.80
C GLU A 55 0.63 0.29 -5.77
N ILE A 56 0.97 1.56 -6.04
CA ILE A 56 1.84 2.32 -5.13
C ILE A 56 1.15 2.64 -3.79
N GLU A 57 -0.15 2.95 -3.80
CA GLU A 57 -0.93 3.16 -2.56
C GLU A 57 -1.04 1.88 -1.73
N ALA A 58 -1.15 0.69 -2.36
CA ALA A 58 -1.17 -0.59 -1.67
C ALA A 58 0.13 -0.82 -0.88
N ALA A 59 1.29 -0.55 -1.51
CA ALA A 59 2.57 -0.62 -0.82
C ALA A 59 2.64 0.38 0.36
N VAL A 60 2.18 1.61 0.16
CA VAL A 60 2.18 2.65 1.19
C VAL A 60 1.32 2.26 2.40
N ILE A 61 0.09 1.77 2.21
CA ILE A 61 -0.76 1.36 3.33
C ILE A 61 -0.19 0.17 4.09
N ALA A 62 0.45 -0.79 3.38
CA ALA A 62 1.12 -1.91 4.01
C ALA A 62 2.28 -1.44 4.91
N ILE A 63 3.15 -0.57 4.41
CA ILE A 63 4.29 -0.02 5.15
C ILE A 63 3.81 0.74 6.39
N HIS A 64 2.86 1.65 6.23
CA HIS A 64 2.29 2.40 7.36
C HIS A 64 1.75 1.48 8.45
N THR A 65 1.02 0.42 8.05
CA THR A 65 0.46 -0.53 9.00
C THR A 65 1.56 -1.26 9.76
N VAL A 66 2.62 -1.69 9.07
CA VAL A 66 3.75 -2.41 9.68
C VAL A 66 4.54 -1.53 10.63
N ILE A 67 4.76 -0.26 10.29
CA ILE A 67 5.36 0.74 11.20
C ILE A 67 4.48 0.91 12.43
N GLY A 68 3.17 1.05 12.28
CA GLY A 68 2.21 1.17 13.37
C GLY A 68 2.18 -0.06 14.30
N LEU A 69 2.49 -1.25 13.78
CA LEU A 69 2.67 -2.49 14.55
C LEU A 69 4.00 -2.55 15.30
N GLY A 70 4.91 -1.61 15.05
CA GLY A 70 6.25 -1.56 15.65
C GLY A 70 7.22 -2.59 15.08
N CYS A 71 6.94 -3.15 13.91
CA CYS A 71 7.85 -4.05 13.21
C CYS A 71 8.95 -3.25 12.51
N LYS A 72 10.12 -3.88 12.33
CA LYS A 72 11.31 -3.22 11.77
C LYS A 72 11.76 -3.78 10.43
N GLU A 73 11.10 -4.82 9.95
CA GLU A 73 11.41 -5.45 8.67
C GLU A 73 10.11 -5.82 7.94
N LEU A 74 10.04 -5.46 6.65
CA LEU A 74 8.92 -5.76 5.76
C LEU A 74 9.43 -6.20 4.40
N THR A 75 8.94 -7.35 3.93
CA THR A 75 9.08 -7.79 2.54
C THR A 75 7.76 -7.57 1.82
N ILE A 76 7.77 -6.84 0.69
CA ILE A 76 6.59 -6.56 -0.12
C ILE A 76 6.67 -7.33 -1.43
N TYR A 77 5.74 -8.23 -1.64
CA TYR A 77 5.50 -8.91 -2.92
C TYR A 77 4.48 -8.12 -3.73
N HIS A 78 4.81 -7.81 -4.98
CA HIS A 78 4.00 -7.00 -5.88
C HIS A 78 4.16 -7.48 -7.33
N ASP A 79 3.18 -7.27 -8.19
CA ASP A 79 3.23 -7.71 -9.60
C ASP A 79 3.45 -6.56 -10.60
N TYR A 80 3.45 -5.30 -10.15
CA TYR A 80 3.82 -4.17 -10.96
C TYR A 80 5.25 -3.70 -10.66
N GLU A 81 6.18 -3.92 -11.58
CA GLU A 81 7.62 -3.66 -11.38
C GLU A 81 7.96 -2.25 -10.84
N GLY A 82 7.16 -1.23 -11.18
CA GLY A 82 7.37 0.14 -10.75
C GLY A 82 7.34 0.34 -9.24
N VAL A 83 6.61 -0.53 -8.52
CA VAL A 83 6.50 -0.47 -7.04
C VAL A 83 7.89 -0.54 -6.39
N GLY A 84 8.75 -1.45 -6.82
CA GLY A 84 10.13 -1.54 -6.32
C GLY A 84 11.12 -0.68 -7.11
N LYS A 85 10.99 -0.65 -8.45
CA LYS A 85 12.01 -0.04 -9.31
C LYS A 85 12.13 1.48 -9.20
N TRP A 86 11.05 2.20 -8.86
CA TRP A 86 11.13 3.65 -8.63
C TRP A 86 11.86 4.01 -7.32
N PRO A 87 11.50 3.45 -6.16
CA PRO A 87 12.23 3.78 -4.93
C PRO A 87 13.65 3.23 -4.89
N ASP A 88 13.95 2.16 -5.64
CA ASP A 88 15.31 1.63 -5.78
C ASP A 88 16.17 2.38 -6.82
N GLY A 89 15.58 3.40 -7.49
CA GLY A 89 16.28 4.21 -8.48
C GLY A 89 16.58 3.50 -9.80
N VAL A 90 16.09 2.26 -9.99
CA VAL A 90 16.24 1.49 -11.23
C VAL A 90 15.45 2.14 -12.36
N TRP A 91 14.25 2.63 -12.05
CA TRP A 91 13.47 3.44 -12.96
C TRP A 91 13.45 4.89 -12.52
N LYS A 92 13.64 5.81 -13.48
CA LYS A 92 13.52 7.23 -13.22
C LYS A 92 12.05 7.61 -13.01
N ALA A 93 11.72 8.07 -11.83
CA ALA A 93 10.41 8.66 -11.52
C ALA A 93 10.27 10.00 -12.27
N LYS A 94 9.37 10.08 -13.23
CA LYS A 94 9.18 11.29 -14.08
C LYS A 94 7.93 12.07 -13.71
N LYS A 95 6.86 11.38 -13.32
CA LYS A 95 5.57 11.98 -12.98
C LYS A 95 5.55 12.40 -11.51
N SER A 96 4.79 13.43 -11.17
CA SER A 96 4.70 13.96 -9.80
C SER A 96 4.38 12.86 -8.78
N TYR A 97 3.38 12.04 -9.05
CA TYR A 97 3.00 10.96 -8.14
C TYR A 97 4.07 9.86 -7.99
N THR A 98 4.83 9.53 -9.04
CA THR A 98 5.91 8.53 -8.92
C THR A 98 7.12 9.09 -8.18
N LYS A 99 7.39 10.40 -8.31
CA LYS A 99 8.42 11.09 -7.51
C LYS A 99 8.04 11.11 -6.04
N ALA A 100 6.82 11.58 -5.74
CA ALA A 100 6.30 11.62 -4.37
C ALA A 100 6.31 10.23 -3.71
N TYR A 101 5.93 9.19 -4.46
CA TYR A 101 6.01 7.81 -3.98
C TYR A 101 7.45 7.39 -3.64
N ALA A 102 8.40 7.60 -4.55
CA ALA A 102 9.79 7.24 -4.32
C ALA A 102 10.37 7.97 -3.10
N GLU A 103 10.10 9.28 -2.97
CA GLU A 103 10.50 10.09 -1.81
C GLU A 103 9.88 9.56 -0.51
N GLN A 104 8.61 9.21 -0.52
CA GLN A 104 7.92 8.65 0.64
C GLN A 104 8.52 7.31 1.08
N ILE A 105 8.85 6.43 0.14
CA ILE A 105 9.54 5.16 0.47
C ILE A 105 10.93 5.42 1.07
N HIS A 106 11.65 6.42 0.57
CA HIS A 106 12.94 6.81 1.16
C HIS A 106 12.79 7.29 2.62
N GLU A 107 11.73 8.04 2.94
CA GLU A 107 11.46 8.43 4.32
C GLU A 107 11.13 7.22 5.20
N PHE A 108 10.28 6.30 4.72
CA PHE A 108 9.96 5.07 5.47
C PHE A 108 11.20 4.20 5.74
N ARG A 109 12.14 4.14 4.81
CA ARG A 109 13.39 3.39 4.96
C ARG A 109 14.31 3.91 6.08
N LYS A 110 14.04 5.10 6.63
CA LYS A 110 14.71 5.60 7.85
C LYS A 110 14.19 4.92 9.13
N GLU A 111 12.98 4.37 9.09
CA GLU A 111 12.30 3.76 10.23
C GLU A 111 12.24 2.24 10.16
N ILE A 112 12.14 1.67 8.94
CA ILE A 112 11.91 0.26 8.69
C ILE A 112 12.73 -0.22 7.48
N GLN A 113 13.27 -1.43 7.57
CA GLN A 113 13.90 -2.10 6.43
C GLN A 113 12.81 -2.63 5.49
N ILE A 114 12.84 -2.18 4.21
CA ILE A 114 11.85 -2.55 3.20
C ILE A 114 12.56 -3.26 2.04
N THR A 115 12.11 -4.47 1.73
CA THR A 115 12.53 -5.26 0.57
C THR A 115 11.36 -5.42 -0.39
N PHE A 116 11.54 -5.07 -1.66
CA PHE A 116 10.56 -5.28 -2.72
C PHE A 116 10.91 -6.52 -3.53
N ILE A 117 9.92 -7.39 -3.76
CA ILE A 117 10.06 -8.60 -4.57
C ILE A 117 8.96 -8.60 -5.64
N HIS A 118 9.37 -8.50 -6.90
CA HIS A 118 8.44 -8.62 -8.02
C HIS A 118 8.04 -10.08 -8.21
N VAL A 119 6.74 -10.34 -8.31
CA VAL A 119 6.15 -11.64 -8.61
C VAL A 119 5.30 -11.54 -9.87
N LYS A 120 5.07 -12.67 -10.54
CA LYS A 120 4.15 -12.70 -11.66
C LYS A 120 2.72 -12.68 -11.15
N GLY A 121 1.91 -11.74 -11.62
CA GLY A 121 0.48 -11.67 -11.30
C GLY A 121 -0.28 -12.92 -11.79
N HIS A 122 -1.37 -13.23 -11.12
CA HIS A 122 -2.31 -14.31 -11.45
C HIS A 122 -1.64 -15.69 -11.66
N ASN A 123 -0.68 -16.03 -10.80
CA ASN A 123 0.08 -17.28 -10.87
C ASN A 123 -0.39 -18.36 -9.87
N GLY A 124 -1.56 -18.20 -9.26
CA GLY A 124 -2.09 -19.11 -8.25
C GLY A 124 -1.50 -18.92 -6.86
N ASN A 125 -0.75 -17.84 -6.61
CA ASN A 125 -0.30 -17.50 -5.26
C ASN A 125 -1.48 -16.99 -4.44
N LYS A 126 -1.85 -17.73 -3.41
CA LYS A 126 -2.99 -17.46 -2.52
C LYS A 126 -3.00 -16.01 -2.01
N TRP A 127 -1.87 -15.49 -1.59
CA TRP A 127 -1.79 -14.19 -0.94
C TRP A 127 -1.86 -13.05 -1.95
N ASN A 128 -1.32 -13.26 -3.16
CA ASN A 128 -1.46 -12.31 -4.26
C ASN A 128 -2.92 -12.22 -4.72
N GLU A 129 -3.62 -13.36 -4.82
CA GLU A 129 -5.06 -13.37 -5.17
C GLU A 129 -5.93 -12.69 -4.10
N ILE A 130 -5.56 -12.78 -2.83
CA ILE A 130 -6.24 -12.04 -1.75
C ILE A 130 -6.00 -10.53 -1.90
N ALA A 131 -4.78 -10.10 -2.21
CA ALA A 131 -4.48 -8.68 -2.43
C ALA A 131 -5.26 -8.12 -3.63
N ASP A 132 -5.35 -8.87 -4.75
CA ASP A 132 -6.17 -8.52 -5.92
C ASP A 132 -7.66 -8.39 -5.55
N GLN A 133 -8.22 -9.34 -4.79
CA GLN A 133 -9.60 -9.26 -4.31
C GLN A 133 -9.84 -7.99 -3.47
N GLU A 134 -8.94 -7.68 -2.53
CA GLU A 134 -9.05 -6.47 -1.71
C GLU A 134 -8.94 -5.20 -2.57
N ALA A 135 -8.05 -5.17 -3.57
CA ALA A 135 -7.96 -4.07 -4.52
C ALA A 135 -9.27 -3.88 -5.32
N GLY A 136 -9.87 -4.98 -5.79
CA GLY A 136 -11.16 -4.99 -6.46
C GLY A 136 -12.29 -4.43 -5.58
N ILE A 137 -12.35 -4.84 -4.30
CA ILE A 137 -13.30 -4.29 -3.32
C ILE A 137 -13.07 -2.79 -3.16
N GLY A 138 -11.82 -2.35 -3.01
CA GLY A 138 -11.46 -0.94 -2.93
C GLY A 138 -11.95 -0.14 -4.14
N ALA A 139 -11.80 -0.65 -5.35
CA ALA A 139 -12.23 0.02 -6.58
C ALA A 139 -13.77 0.15 -6.72
N THR A 140 -14.54 -0.64 -5.98
CA THR A 140 -16.01 -0.65 -6.04
C THR A 140 -16.68 0.03 -4.85
N ALA A 141 -16.06 0.09 -3.68
CA ALA A 141 -16.69 0.42 -2.40
C ALA A 141 -16.88 1.91 -2.09
N GLY A 142 -16.38 2.84 -2.92
CA GLY A 142 -16.43 4.28 -2.61
C GLY A 142 -15.50 4.69 -1.47
N SER A 143 -15.27 5.98 -1.25
CA SER A 143 -14.10 6.61 -0.60
C SER A 143 -13.88 6.32 0.92
N ARG A 144 -13.84 5.08 1.36
CA ARG A 144 -13.49 4.70 2.75
C ARG A 144 -12.39 3.66 2.79
N MET A 145 -11.40 3.87 3.67
CA MET A 145 -10.44 2.82 4.04
C MET A 145 -11.15 1.81 4.94
N HIS A 146 -11.13 0.54 4.57
CA HIS A 146 -11.64 -0.55 5.39
C HIS A 146 -10.47 -1.36 5.96
N LEU A 147 -10.46 -1.53 7.26
CA LEU A 147 -9.58 -2.47 7.96
C LEU A 147 -10.44 -3.63 8.49
N ASP A 148 -9.99 -4.86 8.28
CA ASP A 148 -10.68 -6.02 8.82
C ASP A 148 -10.83 -5.93 10.35
N ALA A 149 -11.95 -6.43 10.85
CA ALA A 149 -12.33 -6.40 12.25
C ALA A 149 -11.30 -7.02 13.21
N ARG A 150 -10.45 -7.93 12.71
CA ARG A 150 -9.39 -8.57 13.52
C ARG A 150 -8.35 -7.59 14.04
N MET A 151 -8.09 -6.50 13.31
CA MET A 151 -7.17 -5.45 13.76
C MET A 151 -7.80 -4.43 14.69
N ARG A 152 -9.14 -4.33 14.71
CA ARG A 152 -9.86 -3.37 15.57
C ARG A 152 -9.68 -3.63 17.07
N THR A 153 -9.26 -4.84 17.43
CA THR A 153 -9.06 -5.24 18.83
C THR A 153 -7.67 -4.92 19.40
N GLN A 154 -6.73 -4.41 18.56
CA GLN A 154 -5.42 -4.02 19.04
C GLN A 154 -5.38 -2.51 19.38
N PRO A 155 -5.20 -2.12 20.67
CA PRO A 155 -5.29 -0.72 21.11
C PRO A 155 -4.36 0.26 20.40
N ARG A 156 -3.19 -0.21 19.92
CA ARG A 156 -2.20 0.61 19.21
C ARG A 156 -2.65 1.06 17.81
N ILE A 157 -3.55 0.30 17.18
CA ILE A 157 -3.97 0.56 15.80
C ILE A 157 -5.10 1.59 15.73
N HIS A 158 -5.96 1.62 16.75
CA HIS A 158 -7.09 2.56 16.80
C HIS A 158 -6.62 4.04 16.76
N HIS A 159 -5.54 4.37 17.46
CA HIS A 159 -4.92 5.70 17.44
C HIS A 159 -4.26 6.02 16.09
N PHE A 160 -3.73 4.98 15.42
CA PHE A 160 -2.99 5.12 14.18
C PHE A 160 -3.90 5.42 12.97
N ILE A 161 -5.09 4.81 12.89
CA ILE A 161 -6.04 5.02 11.78
C ILE A 161 -6.51 6.48 11.73
N HIS A 162 -6.70 7.13 12.88
CA HIS A 162 -7.04 8.54 12.95
C HIS A 162 -5.85 9.45 12.62
N GLY A 163 -4.61 9.05 12.96
CA GLY A 163 -3.38 9.78 12.66
C GLY A 163 -3.03 9.81 11.17
N VAL A 164 -3.26 8.70 10.43
CA VAL A 164 -2.99 8.62 8.98
C VAL A 164 -3.89 9.57 8.17
N ALA A 165 -5.14 9.76 8.61
CA ALA A 165 -6.04 10.74 7.98
C ALA A 165 -5.55 12.18 8.17
N ASP A 166 -4.90 12.47 9.29
CA ASP A 166 -4.40 13.81 9.64
C ASP A 166 -3.03 14.09 9.00
N MET A 167 -2.14 13.10 8.92
CA MET A 167 -0.84 13.23 8.23
C MET A 167 -0.98 13.52 6.73
N ARG A 168 -2.04 13.03 6.05
CA ARG A 168 -2.31 13.40 4.66
C ARG A 168 -2.57 14.89 4.48
N ARG A 169 -3.24 15.51 5.44
CA ARG A 169 -3.53 16.95 5.39
C ARG A 169 -2.25 17.77 5.56
N THR A 170 -1.32 17.31 6.38
CA THR A 170 -0.06 18.00 6.68
C THR A 170 0.98 17.84 5.55
N LEU A 171 1.11 16.63 4.98
CA LEU A 171 2.05 16.38 3.88
C LEU A 171 1.58 16.98 2.55
N TRP A 172 0.25 16.98 2.30
CA TRP A 172 -0.31 17.57 1.08
C TRP A 172 -0.26 19.11 1.08
N THR A 173 -0.32 19.76 2.24
CA THR A 173 -0.11 21.21 2.38
C THR A 173 1.35 21.60 2.25
N ALA A 174 2.29 20.81 2.74
CA ALA A 174 3.72 21.09 2.65
C ALA A 174 4.32 20.92 1.23
N LEU A 175 3.59 20.26 0.31
CA LEU A 175 4.01 20.08 -1.09
C LEU A 175 3.36 21.11 -2.04
N LYS A 176 2.56 22.05 -1.52
CA LYS A 176 1.91 23.13 -2.31
C LYS A 176 2.60 24.48 -2.19
N ASP A 177 3.53 24.65 -1.28
CA ASP A 177 4.42 25.80 -1.11
C ASP A 177 5.79 25.49 -1.72
#